data_54690bf196145fb181fcd8d486f42642
#
_entry.id   54690bf196145fb181fcd8d486f42642
#
_cell.length_a   1.000
_cell.length_b   1.000
_cell.length_c   1.000
_cell.angle_alpha   90.00
_cell.angle_beta   90.00
_cell.angle_gamma   90.00
#
_symmetry.space_group_name_H-M   'P 1'
#
loop_
_entity.id
_entity.type
_entity.pdbx_description
1 polymer ?
#
loop_
_entity_poly.entity_id
_entity_poly.type
_entity_poly.pdbx_seq_one_letter_code
_entity_poly.pdbx_strand_id
1 'polypeptide(L)'
;MHEEIVALRDRMDLVPTVAKWAHEEFWSYAGRTLEQTEVLFTPVPRDTWLPRTFVLMQSETPIGTASIVEHDLDIRPELAPWLASVVVDRAARGRGHSRTLVKFIEDFARDKSVEKLWLFTWSAEGLYAKLGWRAAERLERNGREIVVMNKKLVD
;
A
#
# COMPACT_ATOMS: atom_id res chain seq x y z
N MET A 1 -9.83 20.37 10.06
CA MET A 1 -10.35 19.54 8.98
C MET A 1 -10.39 18.10 9.45
N HIS A 2 -11.53 17.43 9.28
CA HIS A 2 -11.70 16.08 9.78
C HIS A 2 -10.96 15.07 8.90
N GLU A 3 -10.09 14.27 9.52
CA GLU A 3 -9.41 13.15 8.85
C GLU A 3 -9.89 11.84 9.43
N GLU A 4 -10.11 10.87 8.54
CA GLU A 4 -10.39 9.50 8.95
C GLU A 4 -9.88 8.53 7.90
N ILE A 5 -9.61 7.30 8.31
CA ILE A 5 -9.23 6.23 7.39
C ILE A 5 -10.38 5.23 7.35
N VAL A 6 -10.87 4.96 6.15
CA VAL A 6 -11.99 4.05 5.93
C VAL A 6 -11.53 2.82 5.16
N ALA A 7 -12.18 1.69 5.40
CA ALA A 7 -11.91 0.49 4.63
C ALA A 7 -12.59 0.60 3.26
N LEU A 8 -11.86 0.29 2.21
CA LEU A 8 -12.40 0.37 0.85
C LEU A 8 -13.64 -0.52 0.67
N ARG A 9 -13.67 -1.67 1.34
CA ARG A 9 -14.83 -2.58 1.26
C ARG A 9 -16.11 -1.97 1.81
N ASP A 10 -16.01 -0.93 2.64
CA ASP A 10 -17.15 -0.20 3.19
C ASP A 10 -17.49 1.04 2.38
N ARG A 11 -16.67 1.36 1.37
CA ARG A 11 -16.80 2.54 0.53
C ARG A 11 -16.48 2.16 -0.93
N MET A 12 -17.31 1.30 -1.49
CA MET A 12 -17.10 0.80 -2.85
C MET A 12 -17.16 1.91 -3.91
N ASP A 13 -17.78 3.04 -3.57
CA ASP A 13 -17.79 4.22 -4.42
C ASP A 13 -16.38 4.79 -4.66
N LEU A 14 -15.40 4.46 -3.80
CA LEU A 14 -14.03 4.94 -3.92
C LEU A 14 -13.14 4.04 -4.78
N VAL A 15 -13.62 2.86 -5.20
CA VAL A 15 -12.81 1.94 -6.00
C VAL A 15 -12.25 2.58 -7.27
N PRO A 16 -13.03 3.34 -8.08
CA PRO A 16 -12.46 3.98 -9.26
C PRO A 16 -11.33 4.96 -8.94
N THR A 17 -11.44 5.72 -7.87
CA THR A 17 -10.43 6.69 -7.46
C THR A 17 -9.14 5.98 -7.04
N VAL A 18 -9.26 4.96 -6.19
CA VAL A 18 -8.11 4.17 -5.72
C VAL A 18 -7.43 3.48 -6.90
N ALA A 19 -8.20 2.87 -7.78
CA ALA A 19 -7.66 2.17 -8.95
C ALA A 19 -6.91 3.12 -9.88
N LYS A 20 -7.45 4.33 -10.09
CA LYS A 20 -6.79 5.33 -10.92
C LYS A 20 -5.45 5.75 -10.33
N TRP A 21 -5.39 6.03 -9.04
CA TRP A 21 -4.14 6.39 -8.37
C TRP A 21 -3.09 5.27 -8.51
N ALA A 22 -3.48 4.04 -8.20
CA ALA A 22 -2.58 2.91 -8.25
C ALA A 22 -2.12 2.60 -9.67
N HIS A 23 -3.04 2.72 -10.64
CA HIS A 23 -2.72 2.50 -12.05
C HIS A 23 -1.68 3.50 -12.55
N GLU A 24 -1.88 4.78 -12.28
CA GLU A 24 -0.95 5.84 -12.70
C GLU A 24 0.42 5.67 -12.05
N GLU A 25 0.48 5.25 -10.79
CA GLU A 25 1.72 5.15 -10.04
C GLU A 25 2.48 3.84 -10.33
N PHE A 26 1.78 2.71 -10.47
CA PHE A 26 2.42 1.39 -10.49
C PHE A 26 2.05 0.54 -11.70
N TRP A 27 0.76 0.45 -12.04
CA TRP A 27 0.29 -0.61 -12.93
C TRP A 27 0.36 -0.28 -14.41
N SER A 28 0.39 1.00 -14.77
CA SER A 28 0.59 1.40 -16.18
C SER A 28 1.93 0.92 -16.72
N TYR A 29 2.95 0.89 -15.86
CA TYR A 29 4.29 0.42 -16.23
C TYR A 29 4.36 -1.08 -16.48
N ALA A 30 3.41 -1.83 -15.95
CA ALA A 30 3.34 -3.29 -16.12
C ALA A 30 2.47 -3.70 -17.30
N GLY A 31 2.02 -2.74 -18.12
CA GLY A 31 1.18 -3.03 -19.27
C GLY A 31 -0.26 -3.40 -18.92
N ARG A 32 -0.69 -3.12 -17.69
CA ARG A 32 -2.03 -3.44 -17.21
C ARG A 32 -2.99 -2.29 -17.57
N THR A 33 -4.22 -2.63 -17.97
CA THR A 33 -5.23 -1.59 -18.25
C THR A 33 -5.82 -1.07 -16.96
N LEU A 34 -6.48 0.10 -17.04
CA LEU A 34 -7.18 0.68 -15.89
C LEU A 34 -8.27 -0.27 -15.38
N GLU A 35 -9.02 -0.91 -16.29
CA GLU A 35 -10.05 -1.87 -15.90
C GLU A 35 -9.46 -3.06 -15.16
N GLN A 36 -8.32 -3.57 -15.59
CA GLN A 36 -7.62 -4.66 -14.88
C GLN A 36 -7.20 -4.24 -13.49
N THR A 37 -6.72 -3.02 -13.34
CA THR A 37 -6.35 -2.47 -12.04
C THR A 37 -7.57 -2.31 -11.14
N GLU A 38 -8.69 -1.85 -11.70
CA GLU A 38 -9.94 -1.69 -10.94
C GLU A 38 -10.43 -3.03 -10.38
N VAL A 39 -10.31 -4.11 -11.16
CA VAL A 39 -10.65 -5.46 -10.68
C VAL A 39 -9.79 -5.84 -9.47
N LEU A 40 -8.49 -5.52 -9.50
CA LEU A 40 -7.59 -5.82 -8.37
C LEU A 40 -8.01 -5.13 -7.07
N PHE A 41 -8.56 -3.92 -7.18
CA PHE A 41 -8.95 -3.15 -6.01
C PHE A 41 -10.43 -3.34 -5.62
N THR A 42 -11.20 -4.06 -6.41
CA THR A 42 -12.59 -4.33 -6.07
C THR A 42 -12.63 -5.37 -4.95
N PRO A 43 -13.11 -5.02 -3.76
CA PRO A 43 -13.19 -5.97 -2.65
C PRO A 43 -14.15 -7.11 -2.96
N VAL A 44 -13.77 -8.32 -2.57
CA VAL A 44 -14.63 -9.50 -2.67
C VAL A 44 -14.83 -10.08 -1.27
N PRO A 45 -15.99 -10.67 -0.98
CA PRO A 45 -16.20 -11.33 0.30
C PRO A 45 -15.20 -12.46 0.50
N ARG A 46 -14.53 -12.47 1.67
CA ARG A 46 -13.52 -13.49 2.01
C ARG A 46 -13.55 -13.77 3.49
N ASP A 47 -13.21 -14.98 3.84
CA ASP A 47 -13.02 -15.38 5.23
C ASP A 47 -11.65 -14.95 5.75
N THR A 48 -10.73 -14.58 4.85
CA THR A 48 -9.38 -14.14 5.23
C THR A 48 -9.36 -12.63 5.45
N TRP A 49 -8.44 -12.19 6.30
CA TRP A 49 -8.28 -10.77 6.61
C TRP A 49 -7.46 -10.01 5.56
N LEU A 50 -6.87 -10.72 4.59
CA LEU A 50 -6.10 -10.13 3.47
C LEU A 50 -6.75 -10.49 2.14
N PRO A 51 -6.61 -9.67 1.10
CA PRO A 51 -6.03 -8.33 1.13
C PRO A 51 -6.99 -7.30 1.72
N ARG A 52 -6.44 -6.18 2.21
CA ARG A 52 -7.24 -5.07 2.71
C ARG A 52 -6.67 -3.76 2.18
N THR A 53 -7.53 -2.91 1.71
CA THR A 53 -7.17 -1.58 1.23
C THR A 53 -7.95 -0.53 2.03
N PHE A 54 -7.26 0.56 2.35
CA PHE A 54 -7.80 1.65 3.16
C PHE A 54 -7.63 2.96 2.43
N VAL A 55 -8.49 3.92 2.71
CA VAL A 55 -8.46 5.24 2.09
C VAL A 55 -8.45 6.30 3.20
N LEU A 56 -7.50 7.23 3.08
CA LEU A 56 -7.45 8.39 3.95
C LEU A 56 -8.35 9.48 3.38
N MET A 57 -9.31 9.91 4.20
CA MET A 57 -10.29 10.93 3.83
C MET A 57 -10.04 12.21 4.61
N GLN A 58 -10.15 13.35 3.94
CA GLN A 58 -10.30 14.64 4.61
C GLN A 58 -11.73 15.10 4.34
N SER A 59 -12.59 15.00 5.36
CA SER A 59 -14.03 15.21 5.22
C SER A 59 -14.56 14.29 4.10
N GLU A 60 -15.13 14.80 3.04
CA GLU A 60 -15.67 14.00 1.93
C GLU A 60 -14.66 13.73 0.80
N THR A 61 -13.41 14.20 0.95
CA THR A 61 -12.43 14.12 -0.12
C THR A 61 -11.42 12.99 0.15
N PRO A 62 -11.31 11.98 -0.73
CA PRO A 62 -10.24 10.98 -0.61
C PRO A 62 -8.90 11.61 -1.00
N ILE A 63 -7.86 11.40 -0.19
CA ILE A 63 -6.56 12.02 -0.40
C ILE A 63 -5.41 11.02 -0.51
N GLY A 64 -5.63 9.75 -0.19
CA GLY A 64 -4.59 8.75 -0.33
C GLY A 64 -5.08 7.36 0.02
N THR A 65 -4.25 6.37 -0.27
CA THR A 65 -4.60 4.96 -0.05
C THR A 65 -3.36 4.16 0.32
N ALA A 66 -3.58 3.05 1.00
CA ALA A 66 -2.56 2.03 1.27
C ALA A 66 -3.24 0.69 1.43
N SER A 67 -2.51 -0.36 1.11
CA SER A 67 -3.02 -1.74 1.19
C SER A 67 -2.08 -2.60 2.01
N ILE A 68 -2.62 -3.68 2.57
CA ILE A 68 -1.85 -4.79 3.09
C ILE A 68 -2.30 -6.04 2.34
N VAL A 69 -1.33 -6.78 1.80
CA VAL A 69 -1.60 -7.95 0.95
C VAL A 69 -0.73 -9.11 1.41
N GLU A 70 -1.15 -10.33 1.08
CA GLU A 70 -0.38 -11.51 1.47
C GLU A 70 0.91 -11.61 0.65
N HIS A 71 0.82 -11.44 -0.66
CA HIS A 71 1.96 -11.52 -1.57
C HIS A 71 1.96 -10.33 -2.52
N ASP A 72 3.11 -9.70 -2.72
CA ASP A 72 3.24 -8.53 -3.59
C ASP A 72 4.41 -8.63 -4.56
N LEU A 73 5.38 -9.49 -4.31
CA LEU A 73 6.56 -9.67 -5.15
C LEU A 73 6.68 -11.14 -5.51
N ASP A 74 6.39 -11.46 -6.77
CA ASP A 74 6.31 -12.83 -7.26
C ASP A 74 7.63 -13.61 -7.13
N ILE A 75 8.76 -12.93 -7.17
CA ILE A 75 10.08 -13.55 -7.04
C ILE A 75 10.48 -13.78 -5.58
N ARG A 76 9.62 -13.41 -4.62
CA ARG A 76 9.83 -13.66 -3.20
C ARG A 76 8.53 -14.19 -2.57
N PRO A 77 8.05 -15.36 -3.02
CA PRO A 77 6.78 -15.91 -2.52
C PRO A 77 6.82 -16.30 -1.04
N GLU A 78 8.01 -16.46 -0.48
CA GLU A 78 8.18 -16.83 0.93
C GLU A 78 7.97 -15.66 1.89
N LEU A 79 7.98 -14.43 1.38
CA LEU A 79 7.81 -13.24 2.22
C LEU A 79 6.35 -12.80 2.25
N ALA A 80 5.82 -12.56 3.44
CA ALA A 80 4.43 -12.14 3.65
C ALA A 80 4.26 -11.63 5.09
N PRO A 81 3.30 -10.75 5.38
CA PRO A 81 2.52 -9.97 4.43
C PRO A 81 3.25 -8.69 3.99
N TRP A 82 2.65 -7.95 3.07
CA TRP A 82 3.27 -6.78 2.45
C TRP A 82 2.43 -5.53 2.61
N LEU A 83 3.08 -4.42 2.90
CA LEU A 83 2.54 -3.08 2.68
C LEU A 83 2.65 -2.80 1.19
N ALA A 84 1.56 -2.39 0.55
CA ALA A 84 1.52 -2.21 -0.88
C ALA A 84 0.65 -1.01 -1.28
N SER A 85 0.88 -0.51 -2.48
CA SER A 85 0.03 0.50 -3.13
C SER A 85 -0.18 1.76 -2.30
N VAL A 86 0.89 2.27 -1.69
CA VAL A 86 0.83 3.54 -0.97
C VAL A 86 0.86 4.68 -1.97
N VAL A 87 -0.23 5.42 -2.08
CA VAL A 87 -0.35 6.56 -2.99
C VAL A 87 -1.04 7.70 -2.29
N VAL A 88 -0.50 8.91 -2.45
CA VAL A 88 -1.16 10.14 -2.00
C VAL A 88 -1.50 10.96 -3.23
N ASP A 89 -2.72 11.48 -3.30
CA ASP A 89 -3.15 12.33 -4.40
C ASP A 89 -2.16 13.49 -4.58
N ARG A 90 -1.84 13.82 -5.83
CA ARG A 90 -0.81 14.82 -6.13
C ARG A 90 -1.08 16.16 -5.43
N ALA A 91 -2.33 16.58 -5.38
CA ALA A 91 -2.70 17.84 -4.75
C ALA A 91 -2.49 17.84 -3.23
N ALA A 92 -2.33 16.68 -2.62
CA ALA A 92 -2.20 16.53 -1.17
C ALA A 92 -0.79 16.11 -0.72
N ARG A 93 0.17 16.00 -1.64
CA ARG A 93 1.53 15.56 -1.31
C ARG A 93 2.29 16.60 -0.50
N GLY A 94 3.32 16.14 0.22
CA GLY A 94 4.18 17.01 1.01
C GLY A 94 3.61 17.40 2.37
N ARG A 95 2.58 16.71 2.85
CA ARG A 95 1.89 17.03 4.11
C ARG A 95 1.90 15.88 5.12
N GLY A 96 2.70 14.84 4.87
CA GLY A 96 2.83 13.71 5.80
C GLY A 96 1.74 12.65 5.70
N HIS A 97 0.94 12.65 4.65
CA HIS A 97 -0.18 11.70 4.52
C HIS A 97 0.29 10.26 4.27
N SER A 98 1.38 10.07 3.54
CA SER A 98 1.93 8.72 3.36
C SER A 98 2.37 8.13 4.69
N ARG A 99 2.98 8.94 5.56
CA ARG A 99 3.36 8.51 6.90
C ARG A 99 2.14 8.06 7.71
N THR A 100 1.06 8.83 7.66
CA THR A 100 -0.19 8.49 8.33
C THR A 100 -0.73 7.15 7.85
N LEU A 101 -0.75 6.93 6.54
CA LEU A 101 -1.21 5.68 5.94
C LEU A 101 -0.33 4.51 6.30
N VAL A 102 0.98 4.66 6.20
CA VAL A 102 1.94 3.59 6.54
C VAL A 102 1.78 3.18 8.00
N LYS A 103 1.71 4.18 8.90
CA LYS A 103 1.52 3.90 10.32
C LYS A 103 0.20 3.17 10.59
N PHE A 104 -0.86 3.55 9.90
CA PHE A 104 -2.14 2.86 10.04
C PHE A 104 -2.03 1.38 9.67
N ILE A 105 -1.37 1.08 8.55
CA ILE A 105 -1.18 -0.32 8.13
C ILE A 105 -0.30 -1.08 9.13
N GLU A 106 0.75 -0.45 9.67
CA GLU A 106 1.58 -1.08 10.70
C GLU A 106 0.76 -1.44 11.93
N ASP A 107 -0.08 -0.51 12.40
CA ASP A 107 -0.92 -0.75 13.57
C ASP A 107 -1.97 -1.83 13.29
N PHE A 108 -2.58 -1.81 12.11
CA PHE A 108 -3.51 -2.85 11.68
C PHE A 108 -2.84 -4.23 11.69
N ALA A 109 -1.63 -4.31 11.15
CA ALA A 109 -0.87 -5.57 11.11
C ALA A 109 -0.51 -6.05 12.52
N ARG A 110 -0.12 -5.13 13.43
CA ARG A 110 0.14 -5.48 14.83
C ARG A 110 -1.09 -6.10 15.49
N ASP A 111 -2.25 -5.52 15.24
CA ASP A 111 -3.50 -6.03 15.80
C ASP A 111 -3.83 -7.44 15.29
N LYS A 112 -3.26 -7.83 14.16
CA LYS A 112 -3.39 -9.17 13.58
C LYS A 112 -2.22 -10.08 13.95
N SER A 113 -1.37 -9.67 14.89
CA SER A 113 -0.22 -10.43 15.38
C SER A 113 0.85 -10.66 14.32
N VAL A 114 0.98 -9.77 13.35
CA VAL A 114 2.05 -9.82 12.36
C VAL A 114 3.36 -9.38 13.03
N GLU A 115 4.38 -10.21 12.92
CA GLU A 115 5.68 -9.91 13.52
C GLU A 115 6.55 -9.03 12.64
N LYS A 116 6.47 -9.20 11.34
CA LYS A 116 7.30 -8.48 10.38
C LYS A 116 6.48 -8.18 9.13
N LEU A 117 6.56 -6.94 8.69
CA LEU A 117 5.87 -6.46 7.49
C LEU A 117 6.91 -6.15 6.42
N TRP A 118 6.61 -6.42 5.17
CA TRP A 118 7.50 -6.23 4.02
C TRP A 118 6.96 -5.17 3.08
N LEU A 119 7.85 -4.56 2.31
CA LEU A 119 7.50 -3.73 1.16
C LEU A 119 8.64 -3.78 0.14
N PHE A 120 8.35 -3.38 -1.10
CA PHE A 120 9.42 -3.03 -2.02
C PHE A 120 9.13 -1.66 -2.64
N THR A 121 10.20 -0.97 -3.02
CA THR A 121 10.08 0.37 -3.58
C THR A 121 11.21 0.60 -4.57
N TRP A 122 10.96 1.44 -5.58
CA TRP A 122 12.00 1.86 -6.50
C TRP A 122 12.36 3.33 -6.34
N SER A 123 11.62 4.09 -5.53
CA SER A 123 11.84 5.55 -5.45
C SER A 123 11.69 6.13 -4.05
N ALA A 124 11.28 5.36 -3.06
CA ALA A 124 10.92 5.91 -1.75
C ALA A 124 11.69 5.28 -0.58
N GLU A 125 12.86 4.71 -0.85
CA GLU A 125 13.67 4.08 0.21
C GLU A 125 13.92 5.04 1.37
N GLY A 126 14.25 6.30 1.08
CA GLY A 126 14.54 7.29 2.12
C GLY A 126 13.35 7.59 3.02
N LEU A 127 12.15 7.63 2.43
CA LEU A 127 10.93 7.83 3.21
C LEU A 127 10.72 6.68 4.20
N TYR A 128 10.83 5.45 3.72
CA TYR A 128 10.58 4.29 4.57
C TYR A 128 11.69 4.12 5.61
N ALA A 129 12.95 4.43 5.26
CA ALA A 129 14.04 4.41 6.22
C ALA A 129 13.77 5.34 7.40
N LYS A 130 13.24 6.53 7.14
CA LYS A 130 12.88 7.50 8.18
C LYS A 130 11.74 6.99 9.07
N LEU A 131 10.92 6.08 8.56
CA LEU A 131 9.82 5.48 9.31
C LEU A 131 10.22 4.20 10.05
N GLY A 132 11.51 3.86 10.04
CA GLY A 132 12.03 2.71 10.78
C GLY A 132 12.13 1.43 9.98
N TRP A 133 11.94 1.49 8.67
CA TRP A 133 12.07 0.33 7.79
C TRP A 133 13.54 0.12 7.41
N ARG A 134 13.93 -1.13 7.24
CA ARG A 134 15.31 -1.53 6.94
C ARG A 134 15.38 -2.17 5.56
N ALA A 135 16.41 -1.80 4.79
CA ALA A 135 16.69 -2.46 3.52
C ALA A 135 17.17 -3.89 3.78
N ALA A 136 16.52 -4.86 3.16
CA ALA A 136 16.85 -6.27 3.28
C ALA A 136 17.57 -6.80 2.05
N GLU A 137 17.18 -6.30 0.87
CA GLU A 137 17.69 -6.84 -0.40
C GLU A 137 17.52 -5.80 -1.50
N ARG A 138 18.44 -5.78 -2.48
CA ARG A 138 18.32 -4.97 -3.69
C ARG A 138 18.25 -5.91 -4.87
N LEU A 139 17.24 -5.71 -5.72
CA LEU A 139 16.96 -6.58 -6.86
C LEU A 139 16.67 -5.75 -8.09
N GLU A 140 16.76 -6.37 -9.26
CA GLU A 140 16.23 -5.79 -10.48
C GLU A 140 14.95 -6.52 -10.85
N ARG A 141 13.90 -5.76 -11.19
CA ARG A 141 12.64 -6.32 -11.65
C ARG A 141 12.06 -5.44 -12.75
N ASN A 142 11.75 -6.06 -13.88
CA ASN A 142 11.21 -5.35 -15.04
C ASN A 142 12.09 -4.17 -15.47
N GLY A 143 13.43 -4.36 -15.46
CA GLY A 143 14.38 -3.34 -15.85
C GLY A 143 14.59 -2.22 -14.86
N ARG A 144 14.11 -2.38 -13.63
CA ARG A 144 14.16 -1.35 -12.60
C ARG A 144 14.74 -1.91 -11.32
N GLU A 145 15.69 -1.18 -10.72
CA GLU A 145 16.20 -1.56 -9.39
C GLU A 145 15.14 -1.31 -8.32
N ILE A 146 14.89 -2.30 -7.51
CA ILE A 146 13.99 -2.19 -6.36
C ILE A 146 14.73 -2.54 -5.08
N VAL A 147 14.25 -1.99 -3.97
CA VAL A 147 14.75 -2.31 -2.64
C VAL A 147 13.63 -3.01 -1.88
N VAL A 148 13.90 -4.22 -1.41
CA VAL A 148 12.99 -4.95 -0.52
C VAL A 148 13.31 -4.50 0.89
N MET A 149 12.31 -4.06 1.62
CA MET A 149 12.47 -3.56 2.98
C MET A 149 11.54 -4.30 3.94
N ASN A 150 11.91 -4.32 5.20
CA ASN A 150 11.04 -4.86 6.23
C ASN A 150 11.06 -4.01 7.48
N LYS A 151 10.03 -4.20 8.29
CA LYS A 151 9.95 -3.58 9.61
C LYS A 151 9.42 -4.61 10.60
N LYS A 152 10.14 -4.76 11.69
CA LYS A 152 9.73 -5.59 12.82
C LYS A 152 8.65 -4.85 13.59
N LEU A 153 7.49 -5.46 13.78
CA LEU A 153 6.34 -4.84 14.42
C LEU A 153 6.23 -5.20 15.90
N VAL A 154 6.95 -6.22 16.34
CA VAL A 154 7.00 -6.65 17.75
C VAL A 154 8.44 -6.67 18.22
N ASP A 155 8.65 -6.43 19.51
CA ASP A 155 9.99 -6.41 20.12
C ASP A 155 10.49 -7.82 20.44
#